data_02f96e6f41588d8f58440f37452874b7
#
_entry.id   02f96e6f41588d8f58440f37452874b7
#
_cell.length_a   1.000
_cell.length_b   1.000
_cell.length_c   1.000
_cell.angle_alpha   90.00
_cell.angle_beta   90.00
_cell.angle_gamma   90.00
#
_symmetry.space_group_name_H-M   'P 1'
#
loop_
_entity.id
_entity.type
_entity.pdbx_description
1 polymer ?
#
loop_
_entity_poly.entity_id
_entity_poly.type
_entity_poly.pdbx_seq_one_letter_code
_entity_poly.pdbx_strand_id
1 'polypeptide(L)'
;MSDELVDICDESNNVTNTQKMKSEAHKYGLWHRSAHIWIYNSKGEVLLQLRAREKALYPDVWDVSVAGHVGANEDPVVSGLREIKEEIGLEVKAEDLQFLTIRKVEMVYKDINNNEFYYIYLLKFDGDNNFSLQDEEVQKIEFVPIKKIEEDLKTNPDKYVPHGDYWFETIDEIKKRLEK
;
A
#
# COMPACT_ATOMS: atom_id res chain seq x y z
N MET A 1 13.67 6.96 8.53
CA MET A 1 13.32 6.49 7.17
C MET A 1 14.38 6.96 6.19
N SER A 2 15.09 6.06 5.53
CA SER A 2 16.06 6.43 4.49
C SER A 2 15.28 6.92 3.27
N ASP A 3 15.78 7.99 2.61
CA ASP A 3 15.25 8.39 1.31
C ASP A 3 15.65 7.34 0.27
N GLU A 4 14.78 7.03 -0.65
CA GLU A 4 15.00 5.97 -1.64
C GLU A 4 14.93 6.51 -3.07
N LEU A 5 15.68 5.90 -3.97
CA LEU A 5 15.70 6.25 -5.39
C LEU A 5 14.55 5.55 -6.11
N VAL A 6 13.75 6.32 -6.85
CA VAL A 6 12.61 5.82 -7.63
C VAL A 6 12.72 6.20 -9.10
N ASP A 7 12.17 5.39 -9.98
CA ASP A 7 12.01 5.73 -11.39
C ASP A 7 10.89 6.74 -11.59
N ILE A 8 11.16 7.81 -12.34
CA ILE A 8 10.14 8.79 -12.72
C ILE A 8 9.41 8.33 -13.98
N CYS A 9 8.09 8.43 -13.93
CA CYS A 9 7.20 8.09 -15.04
C CYS A 9 6.59 9.34 -15.67
N ASP A 10 6.11 9.19 -16.89
CA ASP A 10 5.16 10.14 -17.49
C ASP A 10 3.73 9.89 -16.97
N GLU A 11 2.79 10.74 -17.36
CA GLU A 11 1.38 10.61 -16.96
C GLU A 11 0.66 9.36 -17.51
N SER A 12 1.30 8.65 -18.43
CA SER A 12 0.83 7.39 -19.01
C SER A 12 1.52 6.16 -18.41
N ASN A 13 2.26 6.36 -17.30
CA ASN A 13 3.01 5.30 -16.60
C ASN A 13 4.20 4.71 -17.39
N ASN A 14 4.75 5.43 -18.36
CA ASN A 14 5.99 5.04 -19.01
C ASN A 14 7.19 5.59 -18.23
N VAL A 15 8.20 4.75 -17.98
CA VAL A 15 9.45 5.17 -17.33
C VAL A 15 10.20 6.13 -18.25
N THR A 16 10.63 7.28 -17.71
CA THR A 16 11.28 8.36 -18.48
C THR A 16 12.81 8.27 -18.54
N ASN A 17 13.41 7.18 -18.06
CA ASN A 17 14.86 7.06 -17.84
C ASN A 17 15.46 8.11 -16.88
N THR A 18 14.62 8.75 -16.08
CA THR A 18 15.01 9.69 -15.02
C THR A 18 14.75 9.04 -13.67
N GLN A 19 15.71 9.13 -12.78
CA GLN A 19 15.60 8.67 -11.41
C GLN A 19 15.72 9.84 -10.45
N LYS A 20 14.94 9.84 -9.38
CA LYS A 20 14.94 10.87 -8.34
C LYS A 20 14.80 10.24 -6.97
N MET A 21 15.29 10.94 -5.96
CA MET A 21 14.96 10.59 -4.59
C MET A 21 13.46 10.77 -4.37
N LYS A 22 12.84 9.88 -3.61
CA LYS A 22 11.42 9.95 -3.26
C LYS A 22 11.00 11.32 -2.73
N SER A 23 11.82 11.90 -1.87
CA SER A 23 11.59 13.26 -1.35
C SER A 23 11.52 14.33 -2.44
N GLU A 24 12.35 14.21 -3.50
CA GLU A 24 12.28 15.10 -4.67
C GLU A 24 11.01 14.84 -5.49
N ALA A 25 10.67 13.55 -5.72
CA ALA A 25 9.46 13.18 -6.46
C ALA A 25 8.21 13.78 -5.79
N HIS A 26 8.09 13.66 -4.48
CA HIS A 26 7.00 14.23 -3.70
C HIS A 26 7.00 15.76 -3.69
N LYS A 27 8.17 16.39 -3.58
CA LYS A 27 8.29 17.84 -3.58
C LYS A 27 7.82 18.48 -4.88
N TYR A 28 8.12 17.84 -6.00
CA TYR A 28 7.83 18.38 -7.34
C TYR A 28 6.63 17.73 -8.02
N GLY A 29 5.92 16.83 -7.34
CA GLY A 29 4.76 16.12 -7.89
C GLY A 29 5.12 15.26 -9.11
N LEU A 30 6.28 14.60 -9.08
CA LEU A 30 6.71 13.75 -10.17
C LEU A 30 6.02 12.39 -10.07
N TRP A 31 5.52 11.90 -11.21
CA TRP A 31 4.91 10.58 -11.28
C TRP A 31 5.92 9.48 -11.01
N HIS A 32 5.58 8.59 -10.11
CA HIS A 32 6.37 7.40 -9.76
C HIS A 32 5.44 6.25 -9.37
N ARG A 33 6.00 5.12 -8.98
CA ARG A 33 5.25 3.89 -8.74
C ARG A 33 5.32 3.45 -7.29
N SER A 34 4.24 2.85 -6.82
CA SER A 34 4.20 2.13 -5.54
C SER A 34 3.50 0.78 -5.69
N ALA A 35 3.85 -0.16 -4.81
CA ALA A 35 3.20 -1.44 -4.69
C ALA A 35 2.30 -1.42 -3.46
N HIS A 36 1.02 -1.70 -3.64
CA HIS A 36 0.02 -1.81 -2.59
C HIS A 36 -0.43 -3.26 -2.47
N ILE A 37 -0.21 -3.85 -1.32
CA ILE A 37 -0.57 -5.23 -1.05
C ILE A 37 -1.72 -5.27 -0.05
N TRP A 38 -2.79 -5.95 -0.43
CA TRP A 38 -3.94 -6.22 0.40
C TRP A 38 -3.91 -7.67 0.85
N ILE A 39 -3.67 -7.90 2.12
CA ILE A 39 -3.62 -9.23 2.72
C ILE A 39 -4.98 -9.51 3.34
N TYR A 40 -5.60 -10.62 2.96
CA TYR A 40 -6.91 -11.04 3.47
C TYR A 40 -6.92 -12.53 3.82
N ASN A 41 -7.83 -12.95 4.69
CA ASN A 41 -7.95 -14.34 5.10
C ASN A 41 -9.30 -14.97 4.70
N SER A 42 -9.40 -16.28 4.89
CA SER A 42 -10.64 -17.04 4.59
C SER A 42 -11.82 -16.70 5.50
N LYS A 43 -11.59 -15.95 6.60
CA LYS A 43 -12.66 -15.50 7.51
C LYS A 43 -13.34 -14.21 7.03
N GLY A 44 -12.86 -13.61 5.93
CA GLY A 44 -13.36 -12.33 5.43
C GLY A 44 -12.85 -11.13 6.22
N GLU A 45 -11.61 -11.23 6.69
CA GLU A 45 -10.88 -10.14 7.36
C GLU A 45 -9.74 -9.66 6.45
N VAL A 46 -9.43 -8.37 6.52
CA VAL A 46 -8.30 -7.73 5.85
C VAL A 46 -7.30 -7.28 6.90
N LEU A 47 -6.02 -7.56 6.65
CA LEU A 47 -4.93 -7.04 7.47
C LEU A 47 -4.78 -5.56 7.18
N LEU A 48 -4.96 -4.72 8.19
CA LEU A 48 -4.69 -3.28 8.10
C LEU A 48 -3.45 -2.94 8.91
N GLN A 49 -2.71 -1.91 8.47
CA GLN A 49 -1.61 -1.34 9.25
C GLN A 49 -1.99 0.02 9.83
N LEU A 50 -1.63 0.27 11.07
CA LEU A 50 -1.60 1.60 11.66
C LEU A 50 -0.24 2.22 11.36
N ARG A 51 -0.23 3.29 10.58
CA ARG A 51 0.98 3.97 10.10
C ARG A 51 1.77 4.58 11.26
N ALA A 52 3.10 4.50 11.19
CA ALA A 52 3.97 5.09 12.21
C ALA A 52 3.79 6.62 12.30
N ARG A 53 4.06 7.16 13.50
CA ARG A 53 3.93 8.61 13.80
C ARG A 53 4.92 9.46 13.01
N GLU A 54 6.03 8.87 12.63
CA GLU A 54 7.12 9.49 11.90
C GLU A 54 6.88 9.55 10.38
N LYS A 55 5.79 8.93 9.89
CA LYS A 55 5.45 8.96 8.46
C LYS A 55 5.11 10.39 8.02
N ALA A 56 5.73 10.83 6.93
CA ALA A 56 5.51 12.17 6.36
C ALA A 56 4.07 12.34 5.82
N LEU A 57 3.50 11.26 5.28
CA LEU A 57 2.13 11.22 4.76
C LEU A 57 1.24 10.44 5.73
N TYR A 58 0.17 11.05 6.17
CA TYR A 58 -0.89 10.42 6.98
C TYR A 58 -0.37 9.55 8.15
N PRO A 59 0.34 10.14 9.15
CA PRO A 59 0.72 9.43 10.35
C PRO A 59 -0.49 9.10 11.23
N ASP A 60 -0.37 8.07 12.07
CA ASP A 60 -1.38 7.67 13.09
C ASP A 60 -2.76 7.30 12.53
N VAL A 61 -2.87 6.88 11.27
CA VAL A 61 -4.12 6.40 10.66
C VAL A 61 -3.95 5.00 10.07
N TRP A 62 -5.07 4.31 9.90
CA TRP A 62 -5.10 2.99 9.28
C TRP A 62 -4.94 3.07 7.76
N ASP A 63 -4.18 2.13 7.22
CA ASP A 63 -3.90 2.00 5.79
C ASP A 63 -4.03 0.53 5.34
N VAL A 64 -3.88 0.29 4.05
CA VAL A 64 -3.80 -1.05 3.45
C VAL A 64 -2.71 -1.88 4.11
N SER A 65 -2.68 -3.17 3.87
CA SER A 65 -1.81 -4.09 4.63
C SER A 65 -0.33 -3.72 4.56
N VAL A 66 0.18 -3.44 3.35
CA VAL A 66 1.56 -3.00 3.08
C VAL A 66 1.54 -2.04 1.89
N ALA A 67 2.30 -0.96 1.97
CA ALA A 67 2.42 0.00 0.87
C ALA A 67 3.80 0.67 0.85
N GLY A 68 4.55 0.40 -0.20
CA GLY A 68 5.89 0.97 -0.39
C GLY A 68 6.18 1.37 -1.83
N HIS A 69 7.23 2.16 -2.03
CA HIS A 69 7.62 2.64 -3.35
C HIS A 69 8.32 1.55 -4.16
N VAL A 70 8.15 1.64 -5.48
CA VAL A 70 8.93 0.81 -6.40
C VAL A 70 10.29 1.45 -6.57
N GLY A 71 11.33 0.75 -6.12
CA GLY A 71 12.72 1.20 -6.24
C GLY A 71 13.14 1.36 -7.70
N ALA A 72 14.14 2.22 -7.93
CA ALA A 72 14.67 2.44 -9.27
C ALA A 72 15.17 1.13 -9.91
N ASN A 73 14.75 0.88 -11.13
CA ASN A 73 15.00 -0.35 -11.90
C ASN A 73 14.41 -1.63 -11.27
N GLU A 74 13.49 -1.52 -10.33
CA GLU A 74 12.77 -2.68 -9.76
C GLU A 74 11.45 -2.93 -10.50
N ASP A 75 11.04 -4.20 -10.51
CA ASP A 75 9.68 -4.58 -10.88
C ASP A 75 8.74 -4.36 -9.68
N PRO A 76 7.51 -3.86 -9.88
CA PRO A 76 6.57 -3.64 -8.79
C PRO A 76 6.29 -4.86 -7.89
N VAL A 77 6.30 -6.08 -8.45
CA VAL A 77 6.14 -7.29 -7.64
C VAL A 77 7.34 -7.54 -6.73
N VAL A 78 8.55 -7.26 -7.20
CA VAL A 78 9.79 -7.40 -6.43
C VAL A 78 9.80 -6.42 -5.26
N SER A 79 9.47 -5.15 -5.54
CA SER A 79 9.32 -4.13 -4.48
C SER A 79 8.23 -4.52 -3.49
N GLY A 80 7.08 -5.01 -3.95
CA GLY A 80 6.01 -5.48 -3.07
C GLY A 80 6.43 -6.60 -2.12
N LEU A 81 7.21 -7.57 -2.60
CA LEU A 81 7.77 -8.65 -1.78
C LEU A 81 8.78 -8.12 -0.74
N ARG A 82 9.62 -7.18 -1.15
CA ARG A 82 10.57 -6.50 -0.26
C ARG A 82 9.85 -5.78 0.86
N GLU A 83 8.84 -4.95 0.53
CA GLU A 83 8.06 -4.19 1.50
C GLU A 83 7.30 -5.10 2.48
N ILE A 84 6.69 -6.21 2.02
CA ILE A 84 6.06 -7.20 2.91
C ILE A 84 7.06 -7.72 3.95
N LYS A 85 8.28 -8.05 3.50
CA LYS A 85 9.32 -8.56 4.37
C LYS A 85 9.84 -7.49 5.34
N GLU A 86 10.03 -6.26 4.86
CA GLU A 86 10.56 -5.14 5.66
C GLU A 86 9.52 -4.65 6.68
N GLU A 87 8.29 -4.33 6.24
CA GLU A 87 7.27 -3.72 7.11
C GLU A 87 6.68 -4.68 8.14
N ILE A 88 6.44 -5.95 7.75
CA ILE A 88 5.70 -6.92 8.59
C ILE A 88 6.42 -8.26 8.82
N GLY A 89 7.63 -8.44 8.27
CA GLY A 89 8.44 -9.64 8.48
C GLY A 89 7.91 -10.92 7.83
N LEU A 90 6.94 -10.82 6.91
CA LEU A 90 6.35 -11.98 6.25
C LEU A 90 7.14 -12.34 4.98
N GLU A 91 7.51 -13.61 4.83
CA GLU A 91 8.12 -14.13 3.60
C GLU A 91 7.06 -14.78 2.73
N VAL A 92 6.88 -14.24 1.53
CA VAL A 92 5.94 -14.73 0.52
C VAL A 92 6.63 -14.89 -0.83
N LYS A 93 6.07 -15.71 -1.70
CA LYS A 93 6.57 -15.88 -3.06
C LYS A 93 5.81 -14.98 -4.03
N ALA A 94 6.46 -14.63 -5.15
CA ALA A 94 5.83 -13.82 -6.19
C ALA A 94 4.54 -14.46 -6.75
N GLU A 95 4.49 -15.79 -6.81
CA GLU A 95 3.32 -16.55 -7.28
C GLU A 95 2.10 -16.45 -6.36
N ASP A 96 2.29 -16.08 -5.08
CA ASP A 96 1.21 -15.89 -4.10
C ASP A 96 0.56 -14.50 -4.23
N LEU A 97 1.28 -13.53 -4.84
CA LEU A 97 0.76 -12.19 -5.10
C LEU A 97 -0.08 -12.17 -6.37
N GLN A 98 -1.37 -11.93 -6.22
CA GLN A 98 -2.28 -11.81 -7.35
C GLN A 98 -2.39 -10.34 -7.77
N PHE A 99 -1.84 -10.01 -8.94
CA PHE A 99 -2.00 -8.67 -9.50
C PHE A 99 -3.49 -8.39 -9.77
N LEU A 100 -3.96 -7.24 -9.29
CA LEU A 100 -5.34 -6.81 -9.47
C LEU A 100 -5.46 -5.75 -10.58
N THR A 101 -4.80 -4.62 -10.41
CA THR A 101 -4.89 -3.48 -11.33
C THR A 101 -3.80 -2.44 -11.03
N ILE A 102 -3.71 -1.44 -11.91
CA ILE A 102 -2.95 -0.21 -11.67
C ILE A 102 -3.93 0.95 -11.50
N ARG A 103 -3.72 1.75 -10.46
CA ARG A 103 -4.52 2.95 -10.20
C ARG A 103 -3.65 4.20 -10.26
N LYS A 104 -4.02 5.16 -11.09
CA LYS A 104 -3.40 6.49 -11.13
C LYS A 104 -3.99 7.33 -10.01
N VAL A 105 -3.14 7.89 -9.14
CA VAL A 105 -3.55 8.66 -7.96
C VAL A 105 -2.77 9.97 -7.88
N GLU A 106 -3.49 11.06 -7.69
CA GLU A 106 -2.97 12.37 -7.36
C GLU A 106 -3.43 12.72 -5.95
N MET A 107 -2.49 12.95 -5.04
CA MET A 107 -2.80 13.23 -3.65
C MET A 107 -1.95 14.38 -3.16
N VAL A 108 -2.58 15.36 -2.53
CA VAL A 108 -1.89 16.48 -1.87
C VAL A 108 -2.09 16.37 -0.37
N TYR A 109 -0.98 16.36 0.37
CA TYR A 109 -0.99 16.37 1.82
C TYR A 109 0.04 17.37 2.34
N LYS A 110 -0.42 18.44 2.98
CA LYS A 110 0.45 19.58 3.37
C LYS A 110 1.23 20.10 2.16
N ASP A 111 2.57 20.07 2.21
CA ASP A 111 3.47 20.51 1.16
C ASP A 111 3.93 19.37 0.23
N ILE A 112 3.34 18.19 0.35
CA ILE A 112 3.68 16.99 -0.43
C ILE A 112 2.66 16.81 -1.54
N ASN A 113 3.15 16.76 -2.78
CA ASN A 113 2.39 16.38 -3.96
C ASN A 113 2.74 14.94 -4.31
N ASN A 114 1.84 14.02 -4.01
CA ASN A 114 2.07 12.60 -4.23
C ASN A 114 1.32 12.11 -5.46
N ASN A 115 2.03 12.02 -6.59
CA ASN A 115 1.52 11.53 -7.87
C ASN A 115 2.05 10.12 -8.11
N GLU A 116 1.20 9.12 -7.96
CA GLU A 116 1.62 7.72 -7.99
C GLU A 116 0.75 6.86 -8.90
N PHE A 117 1.38 5.80 -9.43
CA PHE A 117 0.71 4.64 -9.98
C PHE A 117 0.78 3.51 -8.95
N TYR A 118 -0.34 3.21 -8.29
CA TYR A 118 -0.46 2.09 -7.37
C TYR A 118 -0.58 0.79 -8.13
N TYR A 119 0.41 -0.08 -8.03
CA TYR A 119 0.34 -1.47 -8.48
C TYR A 119 -0.28 -2.29 -7.36
N ILE A 120 -1.52 -2.70 -7.54
CA ILE A 120 -2.34 -3.31 -6.49
C ILE A 120 -2.28 -4.82 -6.61
N TYR A 121 -1.91 -5.47 -5.51
CA TYR A 121 -1.83 -6.91 -5.38
C TYR A 121 -2.70 -7.40 -4.23
N LEU A 122 -3.26 -8.61 -4.39
CA LEU A 122 -3.99 -9.33 -3.36
C LEU A 122 -3.17 -10.53 -2.91
N LEU A 123 -3.10 -10.76 -1.61
CA LEU A 123 -2.47 -11.91 -0.98
C LEU A 123 -3.46 -12.58 -0.04
N LYS A 124 -3.84 -13.83 -0.33
CA LYS A 124 -4.61 -14.63 0.61
C LYS A 124 -3.66 -15.26 1.64
N PHE A 125 -3.91 -15.02 2.91
CA PHE A 125 -3.06 -15.48 4.01
C PHE A 125 -3.90 -16.05 5.15
N ASP A 126 -3.77 -17.35 5.39
CA ASP A 126 -4.42 -18.07 6.48
C ASP A 126 -3.40 -18.69 7.44
N GLY A 127 -2.15 -18.20 7.42
CA GLY A 127 -1.06 -18.68 8.27
C GLY A 127 -1.07 -18.10 9.67
N ASP A 128 -0.03 -18.42 10.44
CA ASP A 128 0.14 -17.91 11.79
C ASP A 128 0.48 -16.42 11.79
N ASN A 129 -0.14 -15.66 12.69
CA ASN A 129 0.02 -14.22 12.81
C ASN A 129 1.34 -13.82 13.51
N ASN A 130 2.45 -14.47 13.15
CA ASN A 130 3.77 -14.19 13.69
C ASN A 130 4.46 -13.12 12.83
N PHE A 131 4.01 -11.88 12.98
CA PHE A 131 4.56 -10.74 12.27
C PHE A 131 5.69 -10.07 13.08
N SER A 132 6.67 -9.50 12.36
CA SER A 132 7.73 -8.67 12.93
C SER A 132 7.64 -7.29 12.30
N LEU A 133 7.21 -6.29 13.05
CA LEU A 133 6.96 -4.96 12.52
C LEU A 133 8.24 -4.12 12.47
N GLN A 134 8.35 -3.31 11.43
CA GLN A 134 9.33 -2.24 11.34
C GLN A 134 8.74 -1.00 12.00
N ASP A 135 9.16 -0.70 13.22
CA ASP A 135 8.58 0.33 14.08
C ASP A 135 8.55 1.75 13.46
N GLU A 136 9.51 2.05 12.56
CA GLU A 136 9.58 3.34 11.86
C GLU A 136 8.51 3.48 10.77
N GLU A 137 7.91 2.35 10.33
CA GLU A 137 6.91 2.31 9.26
C GLU A 137 5.52 1.98 9.79
N VAL A 138 5.42 1.02 10.72
CA VAL A 138 4.17 0.41 11.16
C VAL A 138 4.12 0.33 12.69
N GLN A 139 3.13 0.98 13.31
CA GLN A 139 2.91 0.88 14.76
C GLN A 139 2.22 -0.41 15.17
N LYS A 140 1.27 -0.85 14.36
CA LYS A 140 0.39 -1.98 14.65
C LYS A 140 -0.19 -2.53 13.36
N ILE A 141 -0.48 -3.82 13.34
CA ILE A 141 -1.31 -4.45 12.33
C ILE A 141 -2.47 -5.21 12.98
N GLU A 142 -3.58 -5.34 12.28
CA GLU A 142 -4.77 -6.03 12.77
C GLU A 142 -5.58 -6.60 11.63
N PHE A 143 -6.00 -7.88 11.74
CA PHE A 143 -7.04 -8.42 10.87
C PHE A 143 -8.41 -7.86 11.27
N VAL A 144 -9.03 -7.09 10.40
CA VAL A 144 -10.29 -6.42 10.64
C VAL A 144 -11.36 -7.01 9.70
N PRO A 145 -12.54 -7.40 10.22
CA PRO A 145 -13.64 -7.87 9.39
C PRO A 145 -14.03 -6.83 8.33
N ILE A 146 -14.22 -7.25 7.09
CA ILE A 146 -14.56 -6.37 5.96
C ILE A 146 -15.76 -5.48 6.28
N LYS A 147 -16.82 -6.03 6.90
CA LYS A 147 -18.01 -5.26 7.29
C LYS A 147 -17.69 -4.10 8.24
N LYS A 148 -16.74 -4.32 9.17
CA LYS A 148 -16.32 -3.28 10.09
C LYS A 148 -15.52 -2.19 9.39
N ILE A 149 -14.64 -2.55 8.45
CA ILE A 149 -13.91 -1.56 7.65
C ILE A 149 -14.88 -0.68 6.88
N GLU A 150 -15.86 -1.28 6.19
CA GLU A 150 -16.88 -0.54 5.42
C GLU A 150 -17.74 0.38 6.29
N GLU A 151 -18.06 -0.05 7.51
CA GLU A 151 -18.79 0.78 8.48
C GLU A 151 -17.93 1.93 8.98
N ASP A 152 -16.69 1.65 9.38
CA ASP A 152 -15.76 2.66 9.89
C ASP A 152 -15.41 3.70 8.83
N LEU A 153 -15.21 3.32 7.58
CA LEU A 153 -14.96 4.24 6.46
C LEU A 153 -16.14 5.23 6.24
N LYS A 154 -17.37 4.83 6.58
CA LYS A 154 -18.56 5.68 6.48
C LYS A 154 -18.78 6.56 7.71
N THR A 155 -18.46 6.05 8.90
CA THR A 155 -18.78 6.70 10.18
C THR A 155 -17.59 7.43 10.78
N ASN A 156 -16.38 7.01 10.51
CA ASN A 156 -15.12 7.54 11.06
C ASN A 156 -14.00 7.58 10.00
N PRO A 157 -14.21 8.21 8.83
CA PRO A 157 -13.26 8.19 7.71
C PRO A 157 -11.88 8.74 8.10
N ASP A 158 -11.81 9.68 9.03
CA ASP A 158 -10.56 10.32 9.47
C ASP A 158 -9.58 9.35 10.16
N LYS A 159 -10.03 8.14 10.51
CA LYS A 159 -9.16 7.10 11.04
C LYS A 159 -8.36 6.37 9.97
N TYR A 160 -8.64 6.62 8.70
CA TYR A 160 -8.08 5.92 7.56
C TYR A 160 -7.40 6.89 6.60
N VAL A 161 -6.39 6.40 5.87
CA VAL A 161 -5.85 7.14 4.73
C VAL A 161 -6.98 7.42 3.74
N PRO A 162 -7.17 8.67 3.26
CA PRO A 162 -8.32 9.06 2.45
C PRO A 162 -8.20 8.59 0.99
N HIS A 163 -8.14 7.30 0.77
CA HIS A 163 -8.06 6.70 -0.55
C HIS A 163 -9.38 6.73 -1.34
N GLY A 164 -10.47 7.22 -0.75
CA GLY A 164 -11.78 7.30 -1.41
C GLY A 164 -12.31 5.95 -1.86
N ASP A 165 -12.78 5.89 -3.13
CA ASP A 165 -13.39 4.69 -3.70
C ASP A 165 -12.44 3.49 -3.79
N TYR A 166 -11.14 3.72 -3.74
CA TYR A 166 -10.13 2.65 -3.75
C TYR A 166 -10.36 1.61 -2.65
N TRP A 167 -10.76 2.05 -1.45
CA TRP A 167 -11.12 1.15 -0.35
C TRP A 167 -12.21 0.18 -0.76
N PHE A 168 -13.33 0.70 -1.26
CA PHE A 168 -14.52 -0.09 -1.58
C PHE A 168 -14.32 -0.98 -2.79
N GLU A 169 -13.69 -0.46 -3.85
CA GLU A 169 -13.39 -1.22 -5.08
C GLU A 169 -12.53 -2.45 -4.78
N THR A 170 -11.47 -2.30 -3.96
CA THR A 170 -10.59 -3.41 -3.62
C THR A 170 -11.27 -4.41 -2.67
N ILE A 171 -12.03 -3.91 -1.70
CA ILE A 171 -12.83 -4.77 -0.80
C ILE A 171 -13.83 -5.61 -1.60
N ASP A 172 -14.50 -5.04 -2.59
CA ASP A 172 -15.44 -5.78 -3.44
C ASP A 172 -14.74 -6.87 -4.26
N GLU A 173 -13.52 -6.62 -4.72
CA GLU A 173 -12.71 -7.64 -5.39
C GLU A 173 -12.30 -8.78 -4.45
N ILE A 174 -12.00 -8.48 -3.18
CA ILE A 174 -11.72 -9.50 -2.16
C ILE A 174 -12.99 -10.33 -1.88
N LYS A 175 -14.16 -9.70 -1.70
CA LYS A 175 -15.44 -10.41 -1.49
C LYS A 175 -15.73 -11.40 -2.61
N LYS A 176 -15.58 -11.00 -3.87
CA LYS A 176 -15.76 -11.88 -5.05
C LYS A 176 -14.86 -13.12 -5.01
N ARG A 177 -13.67 -13.03 -4.38
CA ARG A 177 -12.75 -14.17 -4.23
C ARG A 177 -13.08 -15.07 -3.07
N LEU A 178 -13.73 -14.53 -2.05
CA LEU A 178 -14.20 -15.30 -0.89
C LEU A 178 -15.47 -16.11 -1.19
N GLU A 179 -16.24 -15.71 -2.22
CA GLU A 179 -17.45 -16.42 -2.67
C GLU A 179 -17.17 -17.63 -3.59
N LYS A 180 -15.92 -17.78 -4.05
CA LYS A 180 -15.46 -18.89 -4.92
C LYS A 180 -14.90 -20.04 -4.11
#